data_c43f26b1ed970532be36401a95487004
#
_entry.id   c43f26b1ed970532be36401a95487004
#
_cell.length_a   1.000
_cell.length_b   1.000
_cell.length_c   1.000
_cell.angle_alpha   90.00
_cell.angle_beta   90.00
_cell.angle_gamma   90.00
#
_symmetry.space_group_name_H-M   'P 1'
#
loop_
_entity.id
_entity.type
_entity.pdbx_description
1 polymer ?
#
loop_
_entity_poly.entity_id
_entity_poly.type
_entity_poly.pdbx_seq_one_letter_code
_entity_poly.pdbx_strand_id
1 'polypeptide(L)'
;MAAAKVERRGYSVSSHQLFGICLTALAQLRATIERQDIDQGTISAAFGEGLLGPTSELSLALRPLGEGQTELAATWRARTRGGDRRLLGVFLEAVDTLI
;
A
#
# COMPACT_ATOMS: atom_id res chain seq x y z
N MET A 1 -7.72 20.61 -4.49
CA MET A 1 -6.97 19.80 -3.51
C MET A 1 -7.06 18.33 -3.83
N ALA A 2 -5.93 17.63 -3.80
CA ALA A 2 -5.93 16.20 -3.99
C ALA A 2 -6.50 15.52 -2.75
N ALA A 3 -7.44 14.58 -2.93
CA ALA A 3 -7.95 13.80 -1.82
C ALA A 3 -6.88 12.80 -1.38
N ALA A 4 -6.71 12.66 -0.07
CA ALA A 4 -5.79 11.70 0.52
C ALA A 4 -6.42 11.07 1.75
N LYS A 5 -6.07 9.81 2.00
CA LYS A 5 -6.52 9.09 3.19
C LYS A 5 -5.37 8.24 3.71
N VAL A 6 -5.16 8.26 5.02
CA VAL A 6 -4.08 7.50 5.67
C VAL A 6 -4.68 6.54 6.67
N GLU A 7 -4.21 5.30 6.67
CA GLU A 7 -4.52 4.33 7.72
C GLU A 7 -3.24 3.67 8.21
N ARG A 8 -3.20 3.39 9.52
CA ARG A 8 -2.09 2.71 10.17
C ARG A 8 -2.60 1.45 10.83
N ARG A 9 -1.84 0.36 10.67
CA ARG A 9 -2.17 -0.92 11.30
C ARG A 9 -0.91 -1.60 11.80
N GLY A 10 -1.02 -2.29 12.94
CA GLY A 10 0.04 -3.11 13.48
C GLY A 10 -0.18 -4.57 13.11
N TYR A 11 0.92 -5.25 12.74
CA TYR A 11 0.89 -6.67 12.39
C TYR A 11 1.96 -7.43 13.17
N SER A 12 1.64 -8.66 13.54
CA SER A 12 2.55 -9.54 14.28
C SER A 12 3.42 -10.35 13.30
N VAL A 13 4.11 -9.65 12.42
CA VAL A 13 5.06 -10.23 11.47
C VAL A 13 6.27 -9.29 11.35
N SER A 14 7.39 -9.83 10.90
CA SER A 14 8.59 -9.01 10.68
C SER A 14 8.38 -8.05 9.52
N SER A 15 9.17 -6.97 9.48
CA SER A 15 9.07 -5.99 8.39
C SER A 15 9.39 -6.61 7.03
N HIS A 16 10.34 -7.55 6.98
CA HIS A 16 10.66 -8.25 5.73
C HIS A 16 9.50 -9.11 5.24
N GLN A 17 8.84 -9.83 6.15
CA GLN A 17 7.66 -10.62 5.79
C GLN A 17 6.51 -9.74 5.33
N LEU A 18 6.25 -8.66 6.07
CA LEU A 18 5.17 -7.75 5.72
C LEU A 18 5.43 -7.05 4.39
N PHE A 19 6.69 -6.71 4.11
CA PHE A 19 7.07 -6.12 2.82
C PHE A 19 6.68 -7.05 1.66
N GLY A 20 7.02 -8.32 1.75
CA GLY A 20 6.65 -9.32 0.74
C GLY A 20 5.14 -9.52 0.63
N ILE A 21 4.43 -9.53 1.77
CA ILE A 21 2.98 -9.64 1.80
C ILE A 21 2.34 -8.44 1.10
N CYS A 22 2.84 -7.23 1.34
CA CYS A 22 2.35 -6.02 0.68
C CYS A 22 2.55 -6.08 -0.83
N LEU A 23 3.72 -6.53 -1.29
CA LEU A 23 3.97 -6.69 -2.73
C LEU A 23 3.01 -7.70 -3.36
N THR A 24 2.75 -8.82 -2.67
CA THR A 24 1.81 -9.82 -3.14
C THR A 24 0.38 -9.26 -3.21
N ALA A 25 -0.05 -8.54 -2.18
CA ALA A 25 -1.36 -7.90 -2.16
C ALA A 25 -1.52 -6.91 -3.32
N LEU A 26 -0.49 -6.09 -3.55
CA LEU A 26 -0.49 -5.14 -4.66
C LEU A 26 -0.57 -5.85 -6.02
N ALA A 27 0.15 -6.96 -6.17
CA ALA A 27 0.10 -7.75 -7.40
C ALA A 27 -1.29 -8.35 -7.63
N GLN A 28 -1.95 -8.84 -6.58
CA GLN A 28 -3.31 -9.35 -6.67
C GLN A 28 -4.31 -8.29 -7.11
N LEU A 29 -4.06 -7.04 -6.75
CA LEU A 29 -4.89 -5.90 -7.13
C LEU A 29 -4.46 -5.27 -8.46
N ARG A 30 -3.51 -5.88 -9.14
CA ARG A 30 -2.98 -5.42 -10.44
C ARG A 30 -2.39 -4.03 -10.39
N ALA A 31 -1.73 -3.71 -9.26
CA ALA A 31 -1.02 -2.45 -9.12
C ALA A 31 0.24 -2.43 -9.98
N THR A 32 0.64 -1.25 -10.39
CA THR A 32 1.96 -1.01 -10.99
C THR A 32 2.87 -0.51 -9.89
N ILE A 33 3.92 -1.27 -9.57
CA ILE A 33 4.90 -0.85 -8.58
C ILE A 33 5.81 0.21 -9.20
N GLU A 34 5.79 1.41 -8.65
CA GLU A 34 6.61 2.53 -9.14
C GLU A 34 7.94 2.63 -8.42
N ARG A 35 7.94 2.32 -7.12
CA ARG A 35 9.15 2.30 -6.29
C ARG A 35 9.00 1.27 -5.21
N GLN A 36 10.11 0.64 -4.84
CA GLN A 36 10.18 -0.21 -3.67
C GLN A 36 11.58 -0.16 -3.10
N ASP A 37 11.68 -0.07 -1.79
CA ASP A 37 12.95 -0.03 -1.07
C ASP A 37 12.78 -0.80 0.23
N ILE A 38 13.29 -2.03 0.25
CA ILE A 38 13.14 -2.90 1.42
C ILE A 38 13.93 -2.38 2.62
N ASP A 39 15.05 -1.71 2.39
CA ASP A 39 15.87 -1.16 3.47
C ASP A 39 15.18 0.00 4.16
N GLN A 40 14.47 0.82 3.42
CA GLN A 40 13.67 1.92 3.96
C GLN A 40 12.28 1.47 4.38
N GLY A 41 11.84 0.30 3.95
CA GLY A 41 10.51 -0.20 4.22
C GLY A 41 9.42 0.58 3.48
N THR A 42 9.69 1.04 2.27
CA THR A 42 8.74 1.85 1.50
C THR A 42 8.36 1.21 0.17
N ILE A 43 7.10 1.37 -0.20
CA ILE A 43 6.58 0.93 -1.49
C ILE A 43 5.65 2.01 -2.03
N SER A 44 5.75 2.31 -3.31
CA SER A 44 4.84 3.22 -3.99
C SER A 44 4.24 2.51 -5.19
N ALA A 45 2.93 2.51 -5.31
CA ALA A 45 2.20 1.79 -6.35
C ALA A 45 1.09 2.63 -6.94
N ALA A 46 0.82 2.44 -8.23
CA ALA A 46 -0.23 3.13 -8.96
C ALA A 46 -1.32 2.15 -9.38
N PHE A 47 -2.55 2.63 -9.43
CA PHE A 47 -3.73 1.84 -9.75
C PHE A 47 -4.61 2.53 -10.77
N GLY A 48 -5.33 1.72 -11.52
CA GLY A 48 -6.34 2.18 -12.45
C GLY A 48 -5.76 2.59 -13.78
N GLU A 49 -6.66 2.68 -14.76
CA GLU A 49 -6.33 3.16 -16.10
C GLU A 49 -7.24 4.34 -16.42
N GLY A 50 -6.65 5.49 -16.58
CA GLY A 50 -7.36 6.68 -17.01
C GLY A 50 -6.77 7.20 -18.29
N LEU A 51 -7.44 8.19 -18.90
CA LEU A 51 -7.01 8.79 -20.14
C LEU A 51 -5.62 9.43 -20.00
N LEU A 52 -5.30 9.94 -18.81
CA LEU A 52 -4.02 10.59 -18.49
C LEU A 52 -3.11 9.73 -17.62
N GLY A 53 -3.38 8.43 -17.54
CA GLY A 53 -2.58 7.52 -16.73
C GLY A 53 -3.33 6.99 -15.50
N PRO A 54 -2.61 6.46 -14.50
CA PRO A 54 -3.22 5.90 -13.30
C PRO A 54 -4.11 6.92 -12.55
N THR A 55 -5.19 6.41 -11.95
CA THR A 55 -6.17 7.27 -11.24
C THR A 55 -5.91 7.39 -9.76
N SER A 56 -5.21 6.43 -9.16
CA SER A 56 -4.92 6.41 -7.73
C SER A 56 -3.51 5.92 -7.45
N GLU A 57 -3.00 6.23 -6.27
CA GLU A 57 -1.74 5.69 -5.79
C GLU A 57 -1.83 5.28 -4.33
N LEU A 58 -1.03 4.28 -3.95
CA LEU A 58 -0.79 3.89 -2.57
C LEU A 58 0.68 4.07 -2.26
N SER A 59 0.97 4.74 -1.16
CA SER A 59 2.31 4.85 -0.60
C SER A 59 2.32 4.11 0.72
N LEU A 60 3.23 3.16 0.86
CA LEU A 60 3.32 2.30 2.04
C LEU A 60 4.63 2.57 2.75
N ALA A 61 4.56 2.66 4.08
CA ALA A 61 5.74 2.76 4.92
C ALA A 61 5.62 1.72 6.04
N LEU A 62 6.63 0.87 6.15
CA LEU A 62 6.70 -0.18 7.16
C LEU A 62 7.73 0.21 8.21
N ARG A 63 7.31 0.20 9.48
CA ARG A 63 8.18 0.54 10.59
C ARG A 63 8.20 -0.60 11.60
N PRO A 64 9.38 -1.21 11.85
CA PRO A 64 9.50 -2.21 12.91
C PRO A 64 9.15 -1.59 14.27
N LEU A 65 8.27 -2.25 15.01
CA LEU A 65 7.90 -1.83 16.37
C LEU A 65 8.65 -2.64 17.42
N GLY A 66 9.22 -3.74 17.02
CA GLY A 66 9.95 -4.68 17.86
C GLY A 66 10.14 -5.96 17.08
N GLU A 67 10.72 -6.96 17.73
CA GLU A 67 10.93 -8.26 17.08
C GLU A 67 9.60 -8.90 16.74
N GLY A 68 9.40 -9.21 15.45
CA GLY A 68 8.18 -9.85 15.00
C GLY A 68 6.95 -8.95 14.97
N GLN A 69 7.11 -7.62 15.07
CA GLN A 69 6.01 -6.68 15.00
C GLN A 69 6.35 -5.51 14.09
N THR A 70 5.40 -5.12 13.24
CA THR A 70 5.60 -4.04 12.28
C THR A 70 4.34 -3.20 12.15
N GLU A 71 4.52 -1.88 12.08
CA GLU A 71 3.44 -0.95 11.74
C GLU A 71 3.47 -0.68 10.24
N LEU A 72 2.31 -0.80 9.61
CA LEU A 72 2.10 -0.41 8.22
C LEU A 72 1.32 0.90 8.20
N ALA A 73 1.90 1.93 7.61
CA ALA A 73 1.21 3.19 7.31
C ALA A 73 0.94 3.21 5.81
N ALA A 74 -0.34 3.20 5.44
CA ALA A 74 -0.77 3.19 4.04
C ALA A 74 -1.48 4.50 3.73
N THR A 75 -1.00 5.20 2.70
CA THR A 75 -1.57 6.47 2.26
C THR A 75 -2.13 6.29 0.85
N TRP A 76 -3.42 6.52 0.70
CA TRP A 76 -4.08 6.56 -0.60
C TRP A 76 -4.18 8.01 -1.06
N ARG A 77 -3.92 8.23 -2.36
CA ARG A 77 -4.12 9.54 -2.99
C ARG A 77 -4.78 9.37 -4.35
N ALA A 78 -5.70 10.28 -4.66
CA ALA A 78 -6.24 10.35 -6.01
C ALA A 78 -5.24 11.11 -6.90
N ARG A 79 -4.96 10.57 -8.08
CA ARG A 79 -4.18 11.28 -9.12
C ARG A 79 -5.10 12.02 -10.08
N THR A 80 -6.33 11.50 -10.22
CA THR A 80 -7.35 12.09 -11.07
C THR A 80 -8.71 11.97 -10.37
N ARG A 81 -9.76 12.52 -10.98
CA ARG A 81 -11.12 12.40 -10.46
C ARG A 81 -11.65 10.97 -10.44
N GLY A 82 -11.03 10.07 -11.22
CA GLY A 82 -11.42 8.65 -11.22
C GLY A 82 -10.83 7.85 -10.06
N GLY A 83 -10.05 8.47 -9.17
CA GLY A 83 -9.46 7.79 -8.04
C GLY A 83 -10.53 7.28 -7.07
N ASP A 84 -10.41 6.03 -6.63
CA ASP A 84 -11.37 5.37 -5.75
C ASP A 84 -10.74 5.14 -4.38
N ARG A 85 -11.20 5.90 -3.37
CA ARG A 85 -10.68 5.82 -2.01
C ARG A 85 -10.97 4.49 -1.32
N ARG A 86 -11.92 3.70 -1.81
CA ARG A 86 -12.20 2.36 -1.30
C ARG A 86 -11.03 1.40 -1.51
N LEU A 87 -10.13 1.75 -2.43
CA LEU A 87 -8.95 0.97 -2.74
C LEU A 87 -8.09 0.73 -1.49
N LEU A 88 -7.99 1.71 -0.60
CA LEU A 88 -7.21 1.56 0.63
C LEU A 88 -7.74 0.41 1.49
N GLY A 89 -9.06 0.34 1.68
CA GLY A 89 -9.68 -0.75 2.43
C GLY A 89 -9.52 -2.09 1.75
N VAL A 90 -9.65 -2.13 0.42
CA VAL A 90 -9.48 -3.35 -0.38
C VAL A 90 -8.04 -3.86 -0.24
N PHE A 91 -7.05 -2.96 -0.30
CA PHE A 91 -5.66 -3.33 -0.12
C PHE A 91 -5.40 -3.91 1.27
N LEU A 92 -5.90 -3.25 2.32
CA LEU A 92 -5.69 -3.71 3.69
C LEU A 92 -6.36 -5.06 3.94
N GLU A 93 -7.54 -5.31 3.34
CA GLU A 93 -8.17 -6.63 3.41
C GLU A 93 -7.31 -7.70 2.73
N ALA A 94 -6.70 -7.37 1.59
CA ALA A 94 -5.82 -8.31 0.90
C ALA A 94 -4.61 -8.66 1.77
N VAL A 95 -4.02 -7.66 2.44
CA VAL A 95 -2.92 -7.90 3.38
C VAL A 95 -3.37 -8.81 4.52
N ASP A 96 -4.52 -8.51 5.13
CA ASP A 96 -5.06 -9.30 6.23
C ASP A 96 -5.28 -10.77 5.83
N THR A 97 -5.71 -11.01 4.60
CA THR A 97 -5.95 -12.35 4.08
C THR A 97 -4.64 -13.14 3.89
N LEU A 98 -3.54 -12.45 3.61
CA LEU A 98 -2.24 -13.07 3.34
C LEU A 98 -1.40 -13.33 4.60
N ILE A 99 -1.81 -12.78 5.73
CA ILE A 99 -1.08 -12.97 6.99
C ILE A 99 -1.38 -14.29 7.69
#